data_cfae2fdbc3166e79f77f9a91eb82358b
#
_entry.id   cfae2fdbc3166e79f77f9a91eb82358b
#
_cell.length_a   1.000
_cell.length_b   1.000
_cell.length_c   1.000
_cell.angle_alpha   90.00
_cell.angle_beta   90.00
_cell.angle_gamma   90.00
#
_symmetry.space_group_name_H-M   'P 1'
#
loop_
_entity.id
_entity.type
_entity.pdbx_description
1 polymer ?
#
loop_
_entity_poly.entity_id
_entity_poly.type
_entity_poly.pdbx_seq_one_letter_code
_entity_poly.pdbx_strand_id
1 'polypeptide(L)'
;LDRIGLLVCTTEGIYLPKDRCDQIVHMIRGYFEDTGQELPETLTLEDFAAFFFPGSVMVDSVEDFEGAPIKFPLLTPPKQTQQLSVYLREALPQTVTPMVSGFGAIDLVRTGVNKATGLKDLCERLNADPAGILAFGDGENDMEMLRYAGWGVAMSNAPEVVRNAADEVIGSNEEQAVLDYVEQLLDRLEASQ
;
A
#
# COMPACT_ATOMS: atom_id res chain seq x y z
N LEU A 1 5.11 14.41 -15.38
CA LEU A 1 5.84 13.37 -14.64
C LEU A 1 7.08 13.88 -13.89
N ASP A 2 7.60 15.08 -14.23
CA ASP A 2 8.83 15.64 -13.65
C ASP A 2 8.75 16.01 -12.15
N ARG A 3 7.57 15.85 -11.54
CA ARG A 3 7.32 16.19 -10.12
C ARG A 3 6.87 14.99 -9.28
N ILE A 4 7.06 13.78 -9.77
CA ILE A 4 6.63 12.57 -9.10
C ILE A 4 7.86 11.90 -8.48
N GLY A 5 7.80 11.66 -7.17
CA GLY A 5 8.80 10.84 -6.48
C GLY A 5 8.69 9.40 -6.94
N LEU A 6 9.82 8.74 -7.15
CA LEU A 6 9.87 7.35 -7.58
C LEU A 6 10.82 6.56 -6.69
N LEU A 7 10.36 5.40 -6.25
CA LEU A 7 11.17 4.40 -5.57
C LEU A 7 11.20 3.10 -6.40
N VAL A 8 12.18 2.26 -6.11
CA VAL A 8 12.27 0.92 -6.71
C VAL A 8 12.26 -0.11 -5.57
N CYS A 9 11.27 -0.99 -5.54
CA CYS A 9 11.23 -2.12 -4.62
C CYS A 9 11.58 -3.40 -5.38
N THR A 10 12.58 -4.12 -4.89
CA THR A 10 13.10 -5.36 -5.50
C THR A 10 13.12 -6.51 -4.51
N THR A 11 13.56 -7.68 -4.95
CA THR A 11 13.82 -8.84 -4.07
C THR A 11 14.96 -8.61 -3.08
N GLU A 12 15.84 -7.62 -3.33
CA GLU A 12 17.01 -7.34 -2.50
C GLU A 12 16.80 -6.13 -1.56
N GLY A 13 15.82 -5.26 -1.86
CA GLY A 13 15.55 -4.11 -1.00
C GLY A 13 14.76 -2.99 -1.66
N ILE A 14 14.78 -1.84 -1.00
CA ILE A 14 14.15 -0.59 -1.46
C ILE A 14 15.26 0.39 -1.86
N TYR A 15 15.15 0.95 -3.04
CA TYR A 15 16.12 1.88 -3.61
C TYR A 15 15.48 3.26 -3.83
N LEU A 16 16.21 4.29 -3.42
CA LEU A 16 15.85 5.70 -3.59
C LEU A 16 16.82 6.35 -4.60
N PRO A 17 16.36 6.62 -5.82
CA PRO A 17 17.20 7.29 -6.82
C PRO A 17 17.43 8.75 -6.46
N LYS A 18 18.70 9.19 -6.39
CA LYS A 18 19.09 10.58 -6.08
C LYS A 18 18.61 11.57 -7.13
N ASP A 19 18.52 11.15 -8.38
CA ASP A 19 17.98 11.95 -9.48
C ASP A 19 16.46 12.21 -9.35
N ARG A 20 15.79 11.57 -8.36
CA ARG A 20 14.36 11.73 -8.02
C ARG A 20 14.12 12.30 -6.62
N CYS A 21 15.17 12.67 -5.91
CA CYS A 21 15.10 13.13 -4.51
C CYS A 21 14.29 14.42 -4.34
N ASP A 22 14.48 15.40 -5.22
CA ASP A 22 13.75 16.68 -5.16
C ASP A 22 12.24 16.46 -5.29
N GLN A 23 11.82 15.49 -6.11
CA GLN A 23 10.42 15.13 -6.28
C GLN A 23 9.85 14.45 -5.03
N ILE A 24 10.63 13.59 -4.38
CA ILE A 24 10.24 12.95 -3.12
C ILE A 24 10.05 14.00 -2.02
N VAL A 25 11.01 14.92 -1.85
CA VAL A 25 10.90 16.03 -0.88
C VAL A 25 9.70 16.93 -1.18
N HIS A 26 9.46 17.24 -2.46
CA HIS A 26 8.31 18.05 -2.86
C HIS A 26 6.98 17.36 -2.52
N MET A 27 6.89 16.05 -2.77
CA MET A 27 5.70 15.25 -2.42
C MET A 27 5.45 15.25 -0.92
N ILE A 28 6.50 15.04 -0.11
CA ILE A 28 6.40 15.03 1.35
C ILE A 28 5.81 16.36 1.84
N ARG A 29 6.35 17.48 1.38
CA ARG A 29 5.83 18.81 1.74
C ARG A 29 4.36 18.94 1.36
N GLY A 30 3.99 18.55 0.14
CA GLY A 30 2.62 18.56 -0.31
C GLY A 30 1.69 17.68 0.53
N TYR A 31 2.16 16.52 0.99
CA TYR A 31 1.39 15.66 1.89
C TYR A 31 1.10 16.35 3.25
N PHE A 32 2.12 16.93 3.87
CA PHE A 32 1.96 17.65 5.15
C PHE A 32 1.06 18.89 5.01
N GLU A 33 1.21 19.66 3.92
CA GLU A 33 0.33 20.79 3.59
C GLU A 33 -1.13 20.34 3.38
N ASP A 34 -1.34 19.24 2.67
CA ASP A 34 -2.67 18.71 2.37
C ASP A 34 -3.37 18.09 3.58
N THR A 35 -2.63 17.52 4.52
CA THR A 35 -3.15 16.91 5.75
C THR A 35 -3.20 17.88 6.94
N GLY A 36 -2.63 19.09 6.80
CA GLY A 36 -2.56 20.09 7.88
C GLY A 36 -1.62 19.71 9.02
N GLN A 37 -0.73 18.74 8.81
CA GLN A 37 0.29 18.36 9.77
C GLN A 37 1.51 19.28 9.66
N GLU A 38 2.18 19.55 10.79
CA GLU A 38 3.41 20.34 10.79
C GLU A 38 4.60 19.52 10.27
N LEU A 39 5.28 20.06 9.26
CA LEU A 39 6.55 19.49 8.77
C LEU A 39 7.68 19.91 9.72
N PRO A 40 8.54 18.98 10.18
CA PRO A 40 9.75 19.36 10.91
C PRO A 40 10.62 20.32 10.07
N GLU A 41 11.07 21.43 10.67
CA GLU A 41 11.85 22.47 9.96
C GLU A 41 13.14 21.94 9.29
N THR A 42 13.67 20.82 9.77
CA THR A 42 14.95 20.25 9.36
C THR A 42 14.84 18.86 8.73
N LEU A 43 13.68 18.48 8.18
CA LEU A 43 13.52 17.16 7.57
C LEU A 43 14.38 17.05 6.31
N THR A 44 15.40 16.22 6.36
CA THR A 44 16.22 15.84 5.21
C THR A 44 15.61 14.63 4.49
N LEU A 45 16.08 14.36 3.26
CA LEU A 45 15.68 13.15 2.54
C LEU A 45 16.12 11.88 3.28
N GLU A 46 17.33 11.92 3.89
CA GLU A 46 17.88 10.83 4.67
C GLU A 46 17.01 10.54 5.91
N ASP A 47 16.53 11.58 6.62
CA ASP A 47 15.63 11.43 7.76
C ASP A 47 14.30 10.80 7.34
N PHE A 48 13.76 11.26 6.20
CA PHE A 48 12.54 10.69 5.63
C PHE A 48 12.73 9.22 5.21
N ALA A 49 13.81 8.92 4.51
CA ALA A 49 14.12 7.56 4.10
C ALA A 49 14.28 6.63 5.31
N ALA A 50 14.98 7.08 6.35
CA ALA A 50 15.16 6.31 7.57
C ALA A 50 13.84 6.04 8.31
N PHE A 51 12.91 7.00 8.29
CA PHE A 51 11.62 6.89 8.97
C PHE A 51 10.61 6.05 8.18
N PHE A 52 10.38 6.35 6.89
CA PHE A 52 9.36 5.70 6.08
C PHE A 52 9.84 4.44 5.36
N PHE A 53 11.14 4.34 5.07
CA PHE A 53 11.75 3.24 4.34
C PHE A 53 13.04 2.76 5.02
N PRO A 54 12.95 2.28 6.27
CA PRO A 54 14.14 1.85 7.01
C PRO A 54 14.88 0.75 6.26
N GLY A 55 16.19 0.90 6.12
CA GLY A 55 17.03 -0.02 5.37
C GLY A 55 17.06 0.21 3.85
N SER A 56 16.43 1.29 3.35
CA SER A 56 16.55 1.65 1.93
C SER A 56 17.97 2.10 1.56
N VAL A 57 18.31 1.89 0.30
CA VAL A 57 19.61 2.22 -0.27
C VAL A 57 19.47 3.40 -1.24
N MET A 58 20.28 4.45 -1.05
CA MET A 58 20.35 5.55 -2.00
C MET A 58 21.25 5.17 -3.18
N VAL A 59 20.71 5.29 -4.40
CA VAL A 59 21.42 5.01 -5.66
C VAL A 59 21.48 6.26 -6.53
N ASP A 60 22.40 6.32 -7.48
CA ASP A 60 22.59 7.53 -8.28
C ASP A 60 21.47 7.73 -9.30
N SER A 61 20.91 6.65 -9.84
CA SER A 61 19.83 6.67 -10.82
C SER A 61 18.82 5.56 -10.59
N VAL A 62 17.63 5.70 -11.21
CA VAL A 62 16.56 4.70 -11.17
C VAL A 62 16.96 3.36 -11.78
N GLU A 63 18.03 3.30 -12.53
CA GLU A 63 18.55 2.08 -13.16
C GLU A 63 19.56 1.32 -12.27
N ASP A 64 20.04 1.96 -11.20
CA ASP A 64 21.11 1.45 -10.33
C ASP A 64 20.56 0.64 -9.14
N PHE A 65 19.69 -0.33 -9.40
CA PHE A 65 19.16 -1.21 -8.36
C PHE A 65 19.61 -2.66 -8.56
N GLU A 66 19.63 -3.42 -7.47
CA GLU A 66 19.93 -4.86 -7.48
C GLU A 66 18.64 -5.69 -7.32
N GLY A 67 18.67 -6.91 -7.82
CA GLY A 67 17.55 -7.86 -7.70
C GLY A 67 16.46 -7.67 -8.76
N ALA A 68 15.43 -8.49 -8.66
CA ALA A 68 14.28 -8.43 -9.55
C ALA A 68 13.27 -7.38 -9.06
N PRO A 69 12.80 -6.46 -9.91
CA PRO A 69 11.83 -5.46 -9.50
C PRO A 69 10.47 -6.10 -9.16
N ILE A 70 9.93 -5.73 -8.01
CA ILE A 70 8.61 -6.16 -7.51
C ILE A 70 7.57 -5.09 -7.81
N LYS A 71 7.89 -3.83 -7.50
CA LYS A 71 7.04 -2.66 -7.76
C LYS A 71 7.85 -1.37 -7.83
N PHE A 72 7.23 -0.37 -8.46
CA PHE A 72 7.75 0.99 -8.52
C PHE A 72 6.73 1.94 -7.86
N PRO A 73 6.89 2.25 -6.57
CA PRO A 73 6.05 3.24 -5.90
C PRO A 73 6.29 4.64 -6.49
N LEU A 74 5.21 5.27 -6.94
CA LEU A 74 5.17 6.68 -7.29
C LEU A 74 4.57 7.44 -6.12
N LEU A 75 5.29 8.44 -5.63
CA LEU A 75 4.85 9.30 -4.54
C LEU A 75 4.28 10.60 -5.12
N THR A 76 3.03 10.90 -4.81
CA THR A 76 2.29 12.05 -5.34
C THR A 76 1.57 12.80 -4.23
N PRO A 77 1.33 14.12 -4.37
CA PRO A 77 0.44 14.81 -3.45
C PRO A 77 -0.95 14.14 -3.43
N PRO A 78 -1.55 13.91 -2.25
CA PRO A 78 -2.81 13.15 -2.12
C PRO A 78 -3.94 13.62 -3.05
N LYS A 79 -4.08 14.94 -3.25
CA LYS A 79 -5.10 15.53 -4.13
C LYS A 79 -4.91 15.20 -5.62
N GLN A 80 -3.71 14.79 -6.02
CA GLN A 80 -3.38 14.48 -7.43
C GLN A 80 -3.38 12.97 -7.71
N THR A 81 -3.35 12.14 -6.66
CA THR A 81 -3.18 10.69 -6.76
C THR A 81 -4.22 10.05 -7.67
N GLN A 82 -5.49 10.36 -7.48
CA GLN A 82 -6.57 9.74 -8.25
C GLN A 82 -6.52 10.12 -9.73
N GLN A 83 -6.31 11.41 -10.03
CA GLN A 83 -6.20 11.88 -11.41
C GLN A 83 -4.99 11.27 -12.12
N LEU A 84 -3.85 11.16 -11.42
CA LEU A 84 -2.65 10.55 -11.96
C LEU A 84 -2.85 9.04 -12.17
N SER A 85 -3.51 8.33 -11.25
CA SER A 85 -3.82 6.92 -11.41
C SER A 85 -4.62 6.63 -12.68
N VAL A 86 -5.64 7.45 -12.96
CA VAL A 86 -6.44 7.34 -14.21
C VAL A 86 -5.55 7.56 -15.43
N TYR A 87 -4.75 8.62 -15.44
CA TYR A 87 -3.82 8.90 -16.55
C TYR A 87 -2.83 7.75 -16.78
N LEU A 88 -2.26 7.20 -15.72
CA LEU A 88 -1.29 6.11 -15.80
C LEU A 88 -1.91 4.82 -16.35
N ARG A 89 -3.17 4.54 -16.06
CA ARG A 89 -3.89 3.38 -16.62
C ARG A 89 -3.99 3.44 -18.15
N GLU A 90 -4.10 4.62 -18.71
CA GLU A 90 -4.17 4.83 -20.17
C GLU A 90 -2.78 4.92 -20.82
N ALA A 91 -1.80 5.48 -20.11
CA ALA A 91 -0.46 5.76 -20.64
C ALA A 91 0.51 4.59 -20.53
N LEU A 92 0.32 3.68 -19.56
CA LEU A 92 1.22 2.56 -19.32
C LEU A 92 0.89 1.34 -20.20
N PRO A 93 1.90 0.48 -20.48
CA PRO A 93 1.66 -0.80 -21.13
C PRO A 93 0.66 -1.65 -20.34
N GLN A 94 -0.11 -2.48 -21.04
CA GLN A 94 -1.08 -3.40 -20.40
C GLN A 94 -0.45 -4.43 -19.44
N THR A 95 0.87 -4.54 -19.43
CA THR A 95 1.64 -5.41 -18.52
C THR A 95 1.87 -4.79 -17.14
N VAL A 96 1.55 -3.49 -16.98
CA VAL A 96 1.72 -2.72 -15.74
C VAL A 96 0.37 -2.15 -15.30
N THR A 97 0.05 -2.33 -14.02
CA THR A 97 -1.16 -1.80 -13.41
C THR A 97 -0.79 -0.79 -12.32
N PRO A 98 -1.26 0.48 -12.39
CA PRO A 98 -1.13 1.43 -11.29
C PRO A 98 -2.20 1.12 -10.23
N MET A 99 -1.76 0.90 -8.99
CA MET A 99 -2.61 0.64 -7.83
C MET A 99 -2.43 1.74 -6.79
N VAL A 100 -3.50 2.42 -6.41
CA VAL A 100 -3.46 3.37 -5.30
C VAL A 100 -3.30 2.61 -3.99
N SER A 101 -2.26 2.93 -3.21
CA SER A 101 -1.89 2.23 -1.99
C SER A 101 -1.91 3.11 -0.72
N GLY A 102 -2.55 4.27 -0.77
CA GLY A 102 -2.66 5.22 0.34
C GLY A 102 -1.49 6.21 0.41
N PHE A 103 -1.60 7.20 1.29
CA PHE A 103 -0.58 8.24 1.54
C PHE A 103 -0.06 8.96 0.29
N GLY A 104 -0.87 9.09 -0.77
CA GLY A 104 -0.43 9.65 -2.04
C GLY A 104 0.47 8.70 -2.87
N ALA A 105 0.53 7.43 -2.53
CA ALA A 105 1.30 6.45 -3.28
C ALA A 105 0.48 5.75 -4.37
N ILE A 106 1.11 5.56 -5.53
CA ILE A 106 0.62 4.71 -6.63
C ILE A 106 1.69 3.67 -6.90
N ASP A 107 1.42 2.44 -6.57
CA ASP A 107 2.31 1.32 -6.86
C ASP A 107 2.13 0.88 -8.32
N LEU A 108 3.18 0.96 -9.12
CA LEU A 108 3.22 0.33 -10.43
C LEU A 108 3.60 -1.13 -10.24
N VAL A 109 2.67 -2.03 -10.47
CA VAL A 109 2.86 -3.48 -10.31
C VAL A 109 2.64 -4.20 -11.62
N ARG A 110 3.15 -5.43 -11.71
CA ARG A 110 2.83 -6.30 -12.85
C ARG A 110 1.33 -6.58 -12.87
N THR A 111 0.72 -6.46 -14.04
CA THR A 111 -0.71 -6.76 -14.21
C THR A 111 -1.04 -8.19 -13.78
N GLY A 112 -2.12 -8.33 -13.02
CA GLY A 112 -2.54 -9.60 -12.42
C GLY A 112 -1.88 -9.91 -11.07
N VAL A 113 -0.97 -9.05 -10.59
CA VAL A 113 -0.38 -9.17 -9.24
C VAL A 113 -1.09 -8.19 -8.31
N ASN A 114 -1.73 -8.70 -7.28
CA ASN A 114 -2.40 -7.95 -6.22
C ASN A 114 -2.40 -8.74 -4.90
N LYS A 115 -2.97 -8.20 -3.83
CA LYS A 115 -3.00 -8.85 -2.51
C LYS A 115 -3.76 -10.20 -2.54
N ALA A 116 -4.81 -10.32 -3.35
CA ALA A 116 -5.55 -11.57 -3.50
C ALA A 116 -4.73 -12.66 -4.18
N THR A 117 -3.98 -12.32 -5.24
CA THR A 117 -3.12 -13.31 -5.91
C THR A 117 -1.98 -13.77 -5.03
N GLY A 118 -1.42 -12.87 -4.19
CA GLY A 118 -0.44 -13.23 -3.17
C GLY A 118 -1.02 -14.14 -2.10
N LEU A 119 -2.23 -13.83 -1.61
CA LEU A 119 -2.93 -14.68 -0.64
C LEU A 119 -3.27 -16.05 -1.21
N LYS A 120 -3.69 -16.11 -2.49
CA LYS A 120 -3.95 -17.36 -3.20
C LYS A 120 -2.70 -18.24 -3.28
N ASP A 121 -1.56 -17.67 -3.70
CA ASP A 121 -0.27 -18.40 -3.75
C ASP A 121 0.13 -18.92 -2.36
N LEU A 122 -0.08 -18.13 -1.32
CA LEU A 122 0.17 -18.55 0.06
C LEU A 122 -0.74 -19.72 0.48
N CYS A 123 -2.03 -19.65 0.17
CA CYS A 123 -2.98 -20.75 0.46
C CYS A 123 -2.56 -22.04 -0.24
N GLU A 124 -2.20 -21.95 -1.51
CA GLU A 124 -1.73 -23.13 -2.27
C GLU A 124 -0.47 -23.75 -1.65
N ARG A 125 0.52 -22.92 -1.26
CA ARG A 125 1.76 -23.39 -0.61
C ARG A 125 1.53 -24.03 0.76
N LEU A 126 0.59 -23.48 1.54
CA LEU A 126 0.27 -23.98 2.88
C LEU A 126 -0.80 -25.07 2.88
N ASN A 127 -1.37 -25.39 1.71
CA ASN A 127 -2.57 -26.25 1.59
C ASN A 127 -3.70 -25.78 2.51
N ALA A 128 -3.90 -24.45 2.60
CA ALA A 128 -4.91 -23.81 3.41
C ALA A 128 -6.18 -23.55 2.57
N ASP A 129 -7.34 -23.79 3.20
CA ASP A 129 -8.63 -23.45 2.57
C ASP A 129 -8.90 -21.96 2.70
N PRO A 130 -9.13 -21.22 1.59
CA PRO A 130 -9.51 -19.81 1.65
C PRO A 130 -10.74 -19.54 2.54
N ALA A 131 -11.66 -20.48 2.67
CA ALA A 131 -12.82 -20.35 3.54
C ALA A 131 -12.47 -20.20 5.03
N GLY A 132 -11.28 -20.63 5.44
CA GLY A 132 -10.76 -20.47 6.81
C GLY A 132 -9.97 -19.17 7.03
N ILE A 133 -9.94 -18.26 6.06
CA ILE A 133 -9.13 -17.03 6.14
C ILE A 133 -10.01 -15.84 6.53
N LEU A 134 -9.51 -15.08 7.51
CA LEU A 134 -10.00 -13.76 7.88
C LEU A 134 -9.03 -12.71 7.32
N ALA A 135 -9.53 -11.76 6.55
CA ALA A 135 -8.74 -10.67 5.97
C ALA A 135 -9.28 -9.31 6.40
N PHE A 136 -8.36 -8.39 6.74
CA PHE A 136 -8.68 -6.99 7.07
C PHE A 136 -8.12 -6.05 6.00
N GLY A 137 -8.87 -4.98 5.69
CA GLY A 137 -8.41 -3.99 4.72
C GLY A 137 -9.11 -2.63 4.85
N ASP A 138 -8.42 -1.58 4.40
CA ASP A 138 -8.93 -0.20 4.42
C ASP A 138 -8.72 0.55 3.09
N GLY A 139 -7.97 -0.02 2.15
CA GLY A 139 -7.63 0.58 0.86
C GLY A 139 -8.27 -0.12 -0.35
N GLU A 140 -8.34 0.58 -1.47
CA GLU A 140 -8.85 0.00 -2.72
C GLU A 140 -8.03 -1.22 -3.19
N ASN A 141 -6.74 -1.27 -2.86
CA ASN A 141 -5.85 -2.39 -3.14
C ASN A 141 -6.11 -3.64 -2.27
N ASP A 142 -7.02 -3.55 -1.28
CA ASP A 142 -7.45 -4.66 -0.45
C ASP A 142 -8.71 -5.36 -0.98
N MET A 143 -9.46 -4.72 -1.88
CA MET A 143 -10.79 -5.18 -2.28
C MET A 143 -10.82 -6.62 -2.79
N GLU A 144 -9.87 -6.98 -3.64
CA GLU A 144 -9.78 -8.34 -4.17
C GLU A 144 -9.41 -9.36 -3.08
N MET A 145 -8.56 -8.96 -2.12
CA MET A 145 -8.20 -9.79 -0.97
C MET A 145 -9.39 -10.01 -0.04
N LEU A 146 -10.15 -8.97 0.26
CA LEU A 146 -11.36 -9.06 1.08
C LEU A 146 -12.39 -10.01 0.46
N ARG A 147 -12.59 -9.95 -0.87
CA ARG A 147 -13.49 -10.85 -1.59
C ARG A 147 -12.99 -12.29 -1.71
N TYR A 148 -11.68 -12.48 -1.70
CA TYR A 148 -11.07 -13.81 -1.83
C TYR A 148 -11.06 -14.58 -0.52
N ALA A 149 -10.89 -13.90 0.60
CA ALA A 149 -10.90 -14.49 1.94
C ALA A 149 -12.26 -15.11 2.26
N GLY A 150 -12.29 -16.11 3.13
CA GLY A 150 -13.54 -16.69 3.64
C GLY A 150 -14.37 -15.70 4.44
N TRP A 151 -13.71 -14.69 5.05
CA TRP A 151 -14.36 -13.57 5.71
C TRP A 151 -13.52 -12.30 5.54
N GLY A 152 -14.01 -11.36 4.76
CA GLY A 152 -13.38 -10.07 4.53
C GLY A 152 -13.96 -8.99 5.44
N VAL A 153 -13.09 -8.27 6.16
CA VAL A 153 -13.47 -7.24 7.12
C VAL A 153 -12.86 -5.90 6.71
N ALA A 154 -13.69 -4.89 6.46
CA ALA A 154 -13.24 -3.54 6.15
C ALA A 154 -13.21 -2.65 7.40
N MET A 155 -12.29 -1.68 7.41
CA MET A 155 -12.26 -0.64 8.43
C MET A 155 -13.34 0.42 8.15
N SER A 156 -13.90 1.05 9.18
CA SER A 156 -14.95 2.09 9.02
C SER A 156 -14.48 3.34 8.28
N ASN A 157 -13.18 3.67 8.39
CA ASN A 157 -12.54 4.79 7.66
C ASN A 157 -12.22 4.44 6.20
N ALA A 158 -12.41 3.21 5.75
CA ALA A 158 -12.21 2.81 4.36
C ALA A 158 -13.20 3.53 3.40
N PRO A 159 -12.83 3.78 2.14
CA PRO A 159 -13.76 4.24 1.12
C PRO A 159 -15.00 3.33 1.01
N GLU A 160 -16.14 3.91 0.64
CA GLU A 160 -17.40 3.17 0.53
C GLU A 160 -17.30 1.94 -0.39
N VAL A 161 -16.56 2.05 -1.48
CA VAL A 161 -16.32 0.94 -2.42
C VAL A 161 -15.60 -0.24 -1.77
N VAL A 162 -14.71 0.02 -0.82
CA VAL A 162 -13.97 -1.00 -0.05
C VAL A 162 -14.89 -1.64 0.98
N ARG A 163 -15.65 -0.81 1.74
CA ARG A 163 -16.64 -1.32 2.71
C ARG A 163 -17.68 -2.20 2.05
N ASN A 164 -18.14 -1.85 0.86
CA ASN A 164 -19.09 -2.67 0.08
C ASN A 164 -18.49 -3.95 -0.50
N ALA A 165 -17.16 -4.08 -0.50
CA ALA A 165 -16.48 -5.30 -0.96
C ALA A 165 -16.24 -6.32 0.16
N ALA A 166 -16.44 -5.93 1.42
CA ALA A 166 -16.24 -6.75 2.60
C ALA A 166 -17.54 -7.40 3.08
N ASP A 167 -17.42 -8.47 3.87
CA ASP A 167 -18.54 -9.15 4.54
C ASP A 167 -18.97 -8.38 5.79
N GLU A 168 -18.04 -7.68 6.44
CA GLU A 168 -18.28 -6.94 7.68
C GLU A 168 -17.46 -5.64 7.70
N VAL A 169 -17.96 -4.64 8.45
CA VAL A 169 -17.28 -3.37 8.70
C VAL A 169 -17.11 -3.20 10.21
N ILE A 170 -15.87 -2.96 10.64
CA ILE A 170 -15.52 -2.73 12.05
C ILE A 170 -15.09 -1.29 12.30
N GLY A 171 -14.63 -0.95 13.50
CA GLY A 171 -14.13 0.37 13.86
C GLY A 171 -13.00 0.88 12.96
N SER A 172 -12.54 2.10 13.23
CA SER A 172 -11.43 2.73 12.48
C SER A 172 -10.09 2.05 12.78
N ASN A 173 -9.16 2.13 11.83
CA ASN A 173 -7.77 1.72 12.04
C ASN A 173 -7.04 2.55 13.11
N GLU A 174 -7.60 3.70 13.51
CA GLU A 174 -7.11 4.53 14.61
C GLU A 174 -7.57 4.02 16.00
N GLU A 175 -8.50 3.08 16.07
CA GLU A 175 -9.18 2.63 17.31
C GLU A 175 -8.79 1.22 17.75
N GLN A 176 -7.70 0.65 17.29
CA GLN A 176 -7.28 -0.76 17.54
C GLN A 176 -8.34 -1.81 17.17
N ALA A 177 -9.31 -1.46 16.33
CA ALA A 177 -10.48 -2.27 16.02
C ALA A 177 -10.16 -3.68 15.49
N VAL A 178 -9.02 -3.88 14.83
CA VAL A 178 -8.56 -5.20 14.39
C VAL A 178 -8.22 -6.09 15.58
N LEU A 179 -7.49 -5.56 16.57
CA LEU A 179 -7.11 -6.32 17.76
C LEU A 179 -8.34 -6.70 18.57
N ASP A 180 -9.22 -5.74 18.83
CA ASP A 180 -10.48 -5.96 19.56
C ASP A 180 -11.36 -7.03 18.87
N TYR A 181 -11.42 -6.99 17.54
CA TYR A 181 -12.16 -7.97 16.76
C TYR A 181 -11.58 -9.38 16.89
N VAL A 182 -10.24 -9.49 16.77
CA VAL A 182 -9.55 -10.80 16.89
C VAL A 182 -9.71 -11.36 18.30
N GLU A 183 -9.57 -10.55 19.35
CA GLU A 183 -9.79 -10.99 20.75
C GLU A 183 -11.22 -11.52 20.94
N GLN A 184 -12.24 -10.79 20.50
CA GLN A 184 -13.63 -11.24 20.58
C GLN A 184 -13.89 -12.53 19.78
N LEU A 185 -13.22 -12.71 18.63
CA LEU A 185 -13.33 -13.92 17.83
C LEU A 185 -12.72 -15.12 18.58
N LEU A 186 -11.55 -14.95 19.19
CA LEU A 186 -10.89 -16.00 19.98
C LEU A 186 -11.74 -16.41 21.17
N ASP A 187 -12.29 -15.44 21.93
CA ASP A 187 -13.18 -15.72 23.07
C ASP A 187 -14.42 -16.56 22.66
N ARG A 188 -15.02 -16.25 21.50
CA ARG A 188 -16.14 -17.03 20.96
C ARG A 188 -15.76 -18.45 20.59
N LEU A 189 -14.56 -18.63 20.01
CA LEU A 189 -14.05 -19.95 19.62
C LEU A 189 -13.75 -20.80 20.87
N GLU A 190 -13.17 -20.23 21.92
CA GLU A 190 -12.91 -20.92 23.18
C GLU A 190 -14.21 -21.31 23.90
N ALA A 191 -15.21 -20.42 23.90
CA ALA A 191 -16.52 -20.69 24.53
C ALA A 191 -17.33 -21.78 23.77
N SER A 192 -16.93 -22.12 22.55
CA SER A 192 -17.61 -23.11 21.70
C SER A 192 -17.01 -24.51 21.78
N GLN A 193 -15.93 -24.69 22.54
CA GLN A 193 -15.26 -25.97 22.79
C GLN A 193 -15.73 -26.59 24.10
#